data_939a70a0ed792410d86b9b2de82e407c
#
_entry.id   939a70a0ed792410d86b9b2de82e407c
#
_cell.length_a   1.000
_cell.length_b   1.000
_cell.length_c   1.000
_cell.angle_alpha   90.00
_cell.angle_beta   90.00
_cell.angle_gamma   90.00
#
_symmetry.space_group_name_H-M   'P 1'
#
loop_
_entity.id
_entity.type
_entity.pdbx_description
1 polymer ?
#
loop_
_entity_poly.entity_id
_entity_poly.type
_entity_poly.pdbx_seq_one_letter_code
_entity_poly.pdbx_strand_id
1 'polypeptide(L)'
;GQQNNLAIDFDGVIHNFDKGWHDGTCYGDPINGSLDSIKKLAKKYNLIVYSAKVRPDRPLVNGKTGNELVREWLEKHDVLLYIQEITHEKPRAKYYIDDKAIEFTNNWENILERVL
;
A
#
# COMPACT_ATOMS: atom_id res chain seq x y z
N GLY A 1 -10.10 7.52 -15.01
CA GLY A 1 -10.82 6.28 -15.21
C GLY A 1 -10.01 5.09 -14.74
N GLN A 2 -10.53 3.89 -14.95
CA GLN A 2 -9.88 2.66 -14.52
C GLN A 2 -8.50 2.46 -15.15
N GLN A 3 -8.30 3.02 -16.32
CA GLN A 3 -7.03 2.90 -17.05
C GLN A 3 -5.88 3.60 -16.36
N ASN A 4 -6.18 4.51 -15.46
CA ASN A 4 -5.17 5.26 -14.73
C ASN A 4 -5.03 4.80 -13.27
N ASN A 5 -5.65 3.68 -12.91
CA ASN A 5 -5.52 3.14 -11.57
C ASN A 5 -4.21 2.36 -11.44
N LEU A 6 -3.56 2.53 -10.31
CA LEU A 6 -2.37 1.77 -9.95
C LEU A 6 -2.60 1.22 -8.55
N ALA A 7 -2.55 -0.10 -8.43
CA ALA A 7 -2.79 -0.79 -7.17
C ALA A 7 -1.46 -1.14 -6.52
N ILE A 8 -1.34 -0.83 -5.24
CA ILE A 8 -0.11 -1.05 -4.48
C ILE A 8 -0.43 -1.93 -3.27
N ASP A 9 0.28 -3.04 -3.14
CA ASP A 9 0.21 -3.86 -1.94
C ASP A 9 0.80 -3.07 -0.77
N PHE A 10 0.24 -3.24 0.42
CA PHE A 10 0.69 -2.49 1.58
C PHE A 10 1.84 -3.20 2.29
N ASP A 11 1.58 -4.39 2.82
CA ASP A 11 2.59 -5.11 3.61
C ASP A 11 3.70 -5.66 2.72
N GLY A 12 4.93 -5.34 3.05
CA GLY A 12 6.10 -5.75 2.30
C GLY A 12 6.44 -4.88 1.09
N VAL A 13 5.60 -3.92 0.75
CA VAL A 13 5.82 -3.00 -0.38
C VAL A 13 5.90 -1.55 0.08
N ILE A 14 4.93 -1.09 0.86
CA ILE A 14 4.94 0.25 1.45
C ILE A 14 5.39 0.17 2.91
N HIS A 15 4.83 -0.77 3.63
CA HIS A 15 5.01 -0.98 5.07
C HIS A 15 5.97 -2.15 5.30
N ASN A 16 6.98 -1.96 6.13
CA ASN A 16 7.91 -3.02 6.45
C ASN A 16 7.18 -4.11 7.26
N PHE A 17 7.21 -5.32 6.74
CA PHE A 17 6.45 -6.45 7.27
C PHE A 17 7.39 -7.58 7.71
N ASP A 18 8.55 -7.23 8.21
CA ASP A 18 9.62 -8.18 8.55
C ASP A 18 9.24 -9.16 9.66
N LYS A 19 8.28 -8.80 10.51
CA LYS A 19 7.77 -9.68 11.57
C LYS A 19 6.51 -10.46 11.14
N GLY A 20 6.13 -10.38 9.87
CA GLY A 20 4.90 -10.98 9.38
C GLY A 20 3.67 -10.33 10.02
N TRP A 21 2.60 -11.11 10.23
CA TRP A 21 1.36 -10.59 10.81
C TRP A 21 1.56 -10.02 12.21
N HIS A 22 2.37 -10.70 13.02
CA HIS A 22 2.69 -10.33 14.40
C HIS A 22 1.40 -10.10 15.20
N ASP A 23 1.15 -8.87 15.67
CA ASP A 23 -0.03 -8.52 16.45
C ASP A 23 -1.15 -7.89 15.61
N GLY A 24 -1.01 -7.87 14.29
CA GLY A 24 -2.00 -7.30 13.40
C GLY A 24 -1.93 -5.80 13.23
N THR A 25 -1.02 -5.12 13.95
CA THR A 25 -0.85 -3.67 13.82
C THR A 25 0.05 -3.32 12.64
N CYS A 26 0.06 -2.04 12.28
CA CYS A 26 1.04 -1.49 11.33
C CYS A 26 2.27 -1.05 12.11
N TYR A 27 3.08 -2.02 12.50
CA TYR A 27 4.21 -1.84 13.43
C TYR A 27 5.48 -1.32 12.76
N GLY A 28 5.57 -1.45 11.45
CA GLY A 28 6.83 -1.22 10.74
C GLY A 28 7.00 0.20 10.22
N ASP A 29 8.23 0.48 9.82
CA ASP A 29 8.56 1.74 9.17
C ASP A 29 8.26 1.67 7.68
N PRO A 30 8.17 2.83 7.00
CA PRO A 30 8.05 2.83 5.54
C PRO A 30 9.25 2.16 4.90
N ILE A 31 9.00 1.37 3.87
CA ILE A 31 10.07 0.78 3.07
C ILE A 31 10.78 1.92 2.34
N ASN A 32 12.12 1.85 2.30
CA ASN A 32 12.94 2.90 1.73
C ASN A 32 12.48 3.26 0.30
N GLY A 33 12.20 4.54 0.09
CA GLY A 33 11.74 5.06 -1.20
C GLY A 33 10.24 4.97 -1.43
N SER A 34 9.49 4.28 -0.57
CA SER A 34 8.05 4.08 -0.80
C SER A 34 7.26 5.38 -0.73
N LEU A 35 7.52 6.23 0.25
CA LEU A 35 6.74 7.45 0.44
C LEU A 35 6.96 8.44 -0.70
N ASP A 36 8.21 8.62 -1.12
CA ASP A 36 8.52 9.50 -2.26
C ASP A 36 7.92 8.96 -3.55
N SER A 37 7.94 7.64 -3.72
CA SER A 37 7.38 6.99 -4.90
C SER A 37 5.86 7.18 -4.95
N ILE A 38 5.18 7.08 -3.83
CA ILE A 38 3.73 7.34 -3.76
C ILE A 38 3.42 8.74 -4.27
N LYS A 39 4.18 9.74 -3.82
CA LYS A 39 3.99 11.13 -4.24
C LYS A 39 4.20 11.29 -5.76
N LYS A 40 5.20 10.63 -6.31
CA LYS A 40 5.50 10.69 -7.74
C LYS A 40 4.42 9.99 -8.57
N LEU A 41 4.00 8.81 -8.13
CA LEU A 41 2.98 8.03 -8.83
C LEU A 41 1.62 8.73 -8.81
N ALA A 42 1.29 9.42 -7.72
CA ALA A 42 0.02 10.11 -7.59
C ALA A 42 -0.17 11.22 -8.62
N LYS A 43 0.91 11.71 -9.22
CA LYS A 43 0.83 12.71 -10.28
C LYS A 43 0.32 12.14 -11.58
N LYS A 44 0.42 10.82 -11.77
CA LYS A 44 0.05 10.16 -13.03
C LYS A 44 -1.09 9.17 -12.85
N TYR A 45 -1.22 8.56 -11.69
CA TYR A 45 -2.17 7.48 -11.44
C TYR A 45 -3.08 7.78 -10.26
N ASN A 46 -4.23 7.12 -10.26
CA ASN A 46 -5.09 7.04 -9.08
C ASN A 46 -4.57 5.87 -8.25
N LEU A 47 -4.10 6.13 -7.04
CA LEU A 47 -3.46 5.11 -6.22
C LEU A 47 -4.48 4.40 -5.34
N ILE A 48 -4.46 3.08 -5.40
CA ILE A 48 -5.32 2.22 -4.59
C ILE A 48 -4.41 1.29 -3.79
N VAL A 49 -4.53 1.34 -2.47
CA VAL A 49 -3.77 0.46 -1.57
C VAL A 49 -4.64 -0.74 -1.26
N TYR A 50 -4.11 -1.94 -1.38
CA TYR A 50 -4.84 -3.15 -1.03
C TYR A 50 -4.03 -4.00 -0.05
N SER A 51 -4.74 -4.68 0.84
CA SER A 51 -4.11 -5.53 1.86
C SER A 51 -5.15 -6.45 2.47
N ALA A 52 -4.77 -7.70 2.72
CA ALA A 52 -5.62 -8.64 3.45
C ALA A 52 -5.90 -8.15 4.87
N LYS A 53 -5.08 -7.27 5.41
CA LYS A 53 -5.25 -6.66 6.73
C LYS A 53 -6.57 -5.87 6.84
N VAL A 54 -7.10 -5.42 5.72
CA VAL A 54 -8.29 -4.57 5.63
C VAL A 54 -9.58 -5.40 5.47
N ARG A 55 -9.49 -6.73 5.45
CA ARG A 55 -10.67 -7.59 5.31
C ARG A 55 -11.64 -7.35 6.45
N PRO A 56 -12.95 -7.19 6.14
CA PRO A 56 -13.93 -6.85 7.17
C PRO A 56 -14.21 -7.98 8.17
N ASP A 57 -13.85 -9.23 7.81
CA ASP A 57 -14.05 -10.39 8.69
C ASP A 57 -12.92 -10.60 9.69
N ARG A 58 -11.90 -9.73 9.67
CA ARG A 58 -10.80 -9.80 10.61
C ARG A 58 -11.21 -9.25 11.99
N PRO A 59 -10.70 -9.87 13.09
CA PRO A 59 -10.95 -9.33 14.42
C PRO A 59 -10.38 -7.93 14.58
N LEU A 60 -11.00 -7.14 15.43
CA LEU A 60 -10.48 -5.81 15.78
C LEU A 60 -9.13 -5.96 16.50
N VAL A 61 -8.24 -5.03 16.23
CA VAL A 61 -6.94 -4.94 16.89
C VAL A 61 -6.91 -3.64 17.67
N ASN A 62 -6.83 -3.73 18.99
CA ASN A 62 -6.92 -2.56 19.87
C ASN A 62 -8.19 -1.75 19.63
N GLY A 63 -9.30 -2.45 19.33
CA GLY A 63 -10.57 -1.80 19.05
C GLY A 63 -10.71 -1.18 17.68
N LYS A 64 -9.74 -1.42 16.77
CA LYS A 64 -9.74 -0.80 15.43
C LYS A 64 -9.79 -1.84 14.33
N THR A 65 -10.44 -1.47 13.23
CA THR A 65 -10.44 -2.29 12.01
C THR A 65 -9.10 -2.17 11.29
N GLY A 66 -8.80 -3.13 10.41
CA GLY A 66 -7.59 -3.06 9.59
C GLY A 66 -7.57 -1.82 8.71
N ASN A 67 -8.73 -1.40 8.19
CA ASN A 67 -8.83 -0.18 7.40
C ASN A 67 -8.40 1.04 8.22
N GLU A 68 -8.87 1.14 9.46
CA GLU A 68 -8.48 2.23 10.35
C GLU A 68 -6.99 2.23 10.63
N LEU A 69 -6.42 1.04 10.87
CA LEU A 69 -4.98 0.92 11.16
C LEU A 69 -4.12 1.35 9.96
N VAL A 70 -4.46 0.88 8.77
CA VAL A 70 -3.72 1.25 7.56
C VAL A 70 -3.87 2.75 7.27
N ARG A 71 -5.09 3.27 7.40
CA ARG A 71 -5.38 4.68 7.18
C ARG A 71 -4.58 5.57 8.14
N GLU A 72 -4.56 5.22 9.42
CA GLU A 72 -3.81 5.98 10.43
C GLU A 72 -2.31 5.96 10.15
N TRP A 73 -1.79 4.81 9.71
CA TRP A 73 -0.38 4.70 9.36
C TRP A 73 -0.02 5.59 8.17
N LEU A 74 -0.86 5.58 7.12
CA LEU A 74 -0.64 6.42 5.95
C LEU A 74 -0.74 7.91 6.30
N GLU A 75 -1.67 8.26 7.18
CA GLU A 75 -1.83 9.65 7.64
C GLU A 75 -0.63 10.09 8.47
N LYS A 76 -0.15 9.23 9.35
CA LYS A 76 1.04 9.50 10.17
C LYS A 76 2.26 9.81 9.31
N HIS A 77 2.37 9.19 8.15
CA HIS A 77 3.48 9.39 7.24
C HIS A 77 3.18 10.39 6.12
N ASP A 78 2.08 11.14 6.25
CA ASP A 78 1.70 12.24 5.36
C ASP A 78 1.48 11.82 3.90
N VAL A 79 1.04 10.59 3.67
CA VAL A 79 0.76 10.11 2.31
C VAL A 79 -0.70 9.70 2.09
N LEU A 80 -1.53 9.71 3.12
CA LEU A 80 -2.93 9.32 2.97
C LEU A 80 -3.65 10.16 1.91
N LEU A 81 -3.33 11.44 1.81
CA LEU A 81 -3.97 12.34 0.84
C LEU A 81 -3.72 11.93 -0.62
N TYR A 82 -2.71 11.13 -0.88
CA TYR A 82 -2.40 10.65 -2.22
C TYR A 82 -3.10 9.35 -2.57
N ILE A 83 -3.76 8.72 -1.61
CA ILE A 83 -4.39 7.41 -1.77
C ILE A 83 -5.89 7.63 -2.01
N GLN A 84 -6.38 7.11 -3.14
CA GLN A 84 -7.78 7.24 -3.49
C GLN A 84 -8.66 6.26 -2.73
N GLU A 85 -8.17 5.03 -2.50
CA GLU A 85 -8.96 3.98 -1.88
C GLU A 85 -8.06 2.99 -1.14
N ILE A 86 -8.58 2.43 -0.05
CA ILE A 86 -7.94 1.35 0.69
C ILE A 86 -8.93 0.18 0.67
N THR A 87 -8.50 -0.97 0.14
CA THR A 87 -9.39 -2.10 -0.05
C THR A 87 -8.70 -3.41 0.34
N HIS A 88 -9.50 -4.46 0.57
CA HIS A 88 -8.98 -5.80 0.85
C HIS A 88 -8.87 -6.65 -0.41
N GLU A 89 -9.56 -6.26 -1.47
CA GLU A 89 -9.54 -6.99 -2.74
C GLU A 89 -8.61 -6.31 -3.72
N LYS A 90 -7.98 -7.12 -4.57
CA LYS A 90 -7.14 -6.61 -5.63
C LYS A 90 -8.01 -5.90 -6.66
N PRO A 91 -7.92 -4.57 -6.80
CA PRO A 91 -8.81 -3.83 -7.70
C PRO A 91 -8.39 -3.96 -9.16
N ARG A 92 -9.24 -3.52 -10.07
CA ARG A 92 -8.84 -3.37 -11.47
C ARG A 92 -7.90 -2.18 -11.58
N ALA A 93 -6.74 -2.41 -12.17
CA ALA A 93 -5.74 -1.37 -12.32
C ALA A 93 -4.87 -1.64 -13.53
N LYS A 94 -4.24 -0.59 -14.04
CA LYS A 94 -3.28 -0.69 -15.13
C LYS A 94 -2.03 -1.42 -14.67
N TYR A 95 -1.57 -1.15 -13.44
CA TYR A 95 -0.41 -1.79 -12.85
C TYR A 95 -0.70 -2.23 -11.43
N TYR A 96 -0.06 -3.32 -11.03
CA TYR A 96 -0.10 -3.85 -9.66
C TYR A 96 1.33 -3.93 -9.14
N ILE A 97 1.61 -3.19 -8.09
CA ILE A 97 2.92 -3.25 -7.44
C ILE A 97 2.82 -4.17 -6.23
N ASP A 98 3.29 -5.40 -6.41
CA ASP A 98 3.36 -6.39 -5.35
C ASP A 98 4.53 -7.32 -5.67
N ASP A 99 4.78 -8.28 -4.80
CA ASP A 99 5.90 -9.20 -4.95
C ASP A 99 5.71 -10.23 -6.07
N LYS A 100 4.56 -10.23 -6.74
CA LYS A 100 4.23 -11.22 -7.78
C LYS A 100 4.05 -10.62 -9.16
N ALA A 101 3.37 -9.47 -9.25
CA ALA A 101 2.99 -8.91 -10.54
C ALA A 101 4.09 -8.06 -11.16
N ILE A 102 4.66 -7.14 -10.39
CA ILE A 102 5.88 -6.42 -10.75
C ILE A 102 6.87 -6.78 -9.66
N GLU A 103 7.92 -7.53 -10.01
CA GLU A 103 8.86 -8.03 -9.00
C GLU A 103 9.39 -6.89 -8.13
N PHE A 104 8.85 -6.81 -6.91
CA PHE A 104 9.31 -5.84 -5.95
C PHE A 104 10.47 -6.45 -5.15
N THR A 105 11.67 -5.90 -5.33
CA THR A 105 12.89 -6.36 -4.65
C THR A 105 13.43 -5.28 -3.72
N ASN A 106 12.54 -4.58 -3.01
CA ASN A 106 12.87 -3.44 -2.17
C ASN A 106 13.53 -2.29 -2.95
N ASN A 107 13.24 -2.19 -4.24
CA ASN A 107 13.84 -1.16 -5.09
C ASN A 107 12.78 -0.38 -5.84
N TRP A 108 12.28 0.66 -5.18
CA TRP A 108 11.26 1.52 -5.75
C TRP A 108 11.74 2.28 -7.00
N GLU A 109 13.03 2.55 -7.11
CA GLU A 109 13.56 3.24 -8.29
C GLU A 109 13.32 2.42 -9.55
N ASN A 110 13.55 1.11 -9.49
CA ASN A 110 13.30 0.22 -10.63
C ASN A 110 11.81 0.14 -10.96
N ILE A 111 10.96 0.15 -9.95
CA ILE A 111 9.50 0.15 -10.14
C ILE A 111 9.08 1.42 -10.88
N LEU A 112 9.58 2.58 -10.45
CA LEU A 112 9.23 3.86 -11.06
C LEU A 112 9.64 3.90 -12.53
N GLU A 113 10.81 3.36 -12.87
CA GLU A 113 11.27 3.31 -14.26
C GLU A 113 10.31 2.50 -15.15
N ARG A 114 9.68 1.47 -14.59
CA ARG A 114 8.79 0.59 -15.36
C ARG A 114 7.40 1.18 -15.56
N VAL A 115 6.91 1.99 -14.62
CA VAL A 115 5.52 2.45 -14.64
C VAL A 115 5.39 3.95 -14.94
N LEU A 116 6.44 4.71 -14.85
CA LEU A 116 6.47 6.11 -15.25
C LEU A 116 7.13 6.27 -16.61
#